data_36582b2e5338c95163d1dfa4f7033f43
#
_entry.id   36582b2e5338c95163d1dfa4f7033f43
#
_cell.length_a   1.000
_cell.length_b   1.000
_cell.length_c   1.000
_cell.angle_alpha   90.00
_cell.angle_beta   90.00
_cell.angle_gamma   90.00
#
_symmetry.space_group_name_H-M   'P 1'
#
loop_
_entity.id
_entity.type
_entity.pdbx_description
1 polymer ?
#
loop_
_entity_poly.entity_id
_entity_poly.type
_entity_poly.pdbx_seq_one_letter_code
_entity_poly.pdbx_strand_id
1 'polypeptide(L)'
;MSYIDNPWRGSGLAHPDLDPIPWPSADAAAPRSIMSQTFDPAPTPWVSHDGLAHTVGVDQLWIKDERNRMGLGSFKALGAAYVIACDAAKGDAKGQGYVTASAGNHGLSVAAGAQAFGARAVVYLADTVPEAFADRLRAKGAEVRREGAVYEDSMAAAAAAASAEGLRLLSDSSWSGYSARPHRLMEGYCMLMAE
;
A
#
# COMPACT_ATOMS: atom_id res chain seq x y z
N MET A 1 13.51 30.90 3.97
CA MET A 1 13.17 29.57 3.44
C MET A 1 13.74 29.44 2.05
N SER A 2 14.48 28.39 1.75
CA SER A 2 14.89 28.06 0.40
C SER A 2 13.77 27.20 -0.24
N TYR A 3 13.42 27.46 -1.47
CA TYR A 3 12.49 26.64 -2.24
C TYR A 3 13.19 26.24 -3.56
N ILE A 4 12.71 25.15 -4.12
CA ILE A 4 13.13 24.67 -5.44
C ILE A 4 11.94 24.84 -6.36
N ASP A 5 12.13 25.60 -7.44
CA ASP A 5 11.11 25.73 -8.47
C ASP A 5 10.85 24.36 -9.12
N ASN A 6 9.58 24.05 -9.33
CA ASN A 6 9.18 22.87 -10.10
C ASN A 6 9.07 23.25 -11.60
N PRO A 7 10.04 22.89 -12.44
CA PRO A 7 10.03 23.22 -13.86
C PRO A 7 8.87 22.56 -14.64
N TRP A 8 8.22 21.56 -14.02
CA TRP A 8 7.11 20.79 -14.60
C TRP A 8 5.74 21.27 -14.11
N ARG A 9 5.69 22.39 -13.38
CA ARG A 9 4.43 22.92 -12.85
C ARG A 9 3.45 23.24 -13.97
N GLY A 10 2.30 22.55 -13.97
CA GLY A 10 1.23 22.72 -14.96
C GLY A 10 1.41 21.96 -16.27
N SER A 11 2.59 21.41 -16.55
CA SER A 11 2.84 20.61 -17.76
C SER A 11 2.95 19.10 -17.48
N GLY A 12 3.19 18.73 -16.22
CA GLY A 12 3.51 17.36 -15.86
C GLY A 12 4.87 16.91 -16.40
N LEU A 13 5.27 15.72 -16.01
CA LEU A 13 6.46 15.05 -16.53
C LEU A 13 6.05 14.20 -17.74
N ALA A 14 6.36 14.67 -18.95
CA ALA A 14 6.21 13.86 -20.17
C ALA A 14 7.37 12.86 -20.23
N HIS A 15 7.07 11.56 -20.17
CA HIS A 15 8.03 10.51 -20.36
C HIS A 15 7.43 9.44 -21.27
N PRO A 16 8.10 9.02 -22.35
CA PRO A 16 7.53 8.10 -23.34
C PRO A 16 7.14 6.74 -22.72
N ASP A 17 7.82 6.31 -21.66
CA ASP A 17 7.49 5.06 -20.95
C ASP A 17 6.19 5.15 -20.14
N LEU A 18 5.63 6.34 -19.93
CA LEU A 18 4.37 6.54 -19.22
C LEU A 18 3.16 6.55 -20.16
N ASP A 19 3.35 6.87 -21.43
CA ASP A 19 2.27 7.01 -22.42
C ASP A 19 1.40 5.74 -22.59
N PRO A 20 1.96 4.51 -22.59
CA PRO A 20 1.18 3.29 -22.73
C PRO A 20 0.55 2.81 -21.41
N ILE A 21 0.82 3.47 -20.27
CA ILE A 21 0.34 3.04 -18.97
C ILE A 21 -1.00 3.72 -18.67
N PRO A 22 -2.12 2.97 -18.56
CA PRO A 22 -3.40 3.57 -18.23
C PRO A 22 -3.36 4.15 -16.81
N TRP A 23 -4.00 5.31 -16.63
CA TRP A 23 -4.16 5.90 -15.32
C TRP A 23 -4.99 4.99 -14.39
N PRO A 24 -4.68 4.93 -13.08
CA PRO A 24 -5.55 4.26 -12.13
C PRO A 24 -6.92 4.95 -12.09
N SER A 25 -7.98 4.17 -11.85
CA SER A 25 -9.32 4.73 -11.68
C SER A 25 -9.38 5.62 -10.43
N ALA A 26 -10.05 6.75 -10.55
CA ALA A 26 -10.38 7.61 -9.41
C ALA A 26 -11.76 7.29 -8.79
N ASP A 27 -12.47 6.27 -9.30
CA ASP A 27 -13.76 5.84 -8.77
C ASP A 27 -13.59 5.07 -7.46
N ALA A 28 -13.98 5.68 -6.34
CA ALA A 28 -13.94 5.05 -5.02
C ALA A 28 -15.10 4.06 -4.78
N ALA A 29 -16.12 4.01 -5.64
CA ALA A 29 -17.29 3.14 -5.44
C ALA A 29 -16.89 1.66 -5.60
N ALA A 30 -16.08 1.33 -6.58
CA ALA A 30 -15.63 -0.03 -6.82
C ALA A 30 -14.79 -0.59 -5.65
N PRO A 31 -13.73 0.12 -5.14
CA PRO A 31 -13.01 -0.33 -3.95
C PRO A 31 -13.90 -0.46 -2.72
N ARG A 32 -14.80 0.49 -2.49
CA ARG A 32 -15.74 0.44 -1.36
C ARG A 32 -16.64 -0.79 -1.43
N SER A 33 -17.22 -1.07 -2.58
CA SER A 33 -18.10 -2.23 -2.78
C SER A 33 -17.38 -3.57 -2.54
N ILE A 34 -16.16 -3.72 -3.04
CA ILE A 34 -15.39 -4.95 -2.88
C ILE A 34 -14.90 -5.11 -1.44
N MET A 35 -14.36 -4.05 -0.85
CA MET A 35 -13.80 -4.09 0.50
C MET A 35 -14.86 -4.35 1.57
N SER A 36 -16.05 -3.78 1.44
CA SER A 36 -17.14 -3.97 2.41
C SER A 36 -17.67 -5.40 2.49
N GLN A 37 -17.34 -6.27 1.56
CA GLN A 37 -17.74 -7.68 1.60
C GLN A 37 -16.96 -8.51 2.63
N THR A 38 -15.76 -8.09 3.01
CA THR A 38 -14.88 -8.87 3.89
C THR A 38 -14.29 -8.05 5.03
N PHE A 39 -14.08 -6.76 4.79
CA PHE A 39 -13.53 -5.83 5.77
C PHE A 39 -14.61 -4.84 6.21
N ASP A 40 -14.40 -4.22 7.35
CA ASP A 40 -15.12 -3.01 7.75
C ASP A 40 -14.22 -1.78 7.52
N PRO A 41 -14.22 -1.22 6.31
CA PRO A 41 -13.42 -0.04 5.99
C PRO A 41 -14.16 1.22 6.47
N ALA A 42 -14.55 1.25 7.75
CA ALA A 42 -15.26 2.39 8.33
C ALA A 42 -14.50 3.71 8.05
N PRO A 43 -15.23 4.82 7.80
CA PRO A 43 -14.62 6.12 7.64
C PRO A 43 -13.76 6.50 8.84
N THR A 44 -12.63 7.13 8.57
CA THR A 44 -11.75 7.66 9.62
C THR A 44 -12.04 9.16 9.87
N PRO A 45 -11.73 9.68 11.07
CA PRO A 45 -12.09 11.05 11.42
C PRO A 45 -11.37 12.11 10.58
N TRP A 46 -12.09 13.19 10.29
CA TRP A 46 -11.51 14.50 9.96
C TRP A 46 -11.39 15.31 11.24
N VAL A 47 -10.20 15.79 11.54
CA VAL A 47 -9.91 16.56 12.76
C VAL A 47 -9.42 17.95 12.40
N SER A 48 -10.14 19.00 12.83
CA SER A 48 -9.65 20.38 12.74
C SER A 48 -8.53 20.60 13.76
N HIS A 49 -7.49 21.34 13.34
CA HIS A 49 -6.34 21.63 14.19
C HIS A 49 -5.95 23.11 14.16
N ASP A 50 -6.73 23.94 14.86
CA ASP A 50 -6.62 25.40 14.82
C ASP A 50 -5.24 25.90 15.28
N GLY A 51 -4.65 25.30 16.33
CA GLY A 51 -3.32 25.65 16.81
C GLY A 51 -2.22 25.44 15.77
N LEU A 52 -2.31 24.36 15.00
CA LEU A 52 -1.36 24.10 13.91
C LEU A 52 -1.63 25.01 12.71
N ALA A 53 -2.89 25.29 12.39
CA ALA A 53 -3.28 26.23 11.34
C ALA A 53 -2.67 27.61 11.64
N HIS A 54 -2.81 28.11 12.87
CA HIS A 54 -2.20 29.36 13.29
C HIS A 54 -0.66 29.34 13.15
N THR A 55 -0.02 28.24 13.58
CA THR A 55 1.44 28.11 13.54
C THR A 55 2.00 28.17 12.11
N VAL A 56 1.29 27.56 11.14
CA VAL A 56 1.74 27.51 9.73
C VAL A 56 1.16 28.65 8.88
N GLY A 57 0.32 29.51 9.45
CA GLY A 57 -0.22 30.71 8.79
C GLY A 57 -1.29 30.44 7.74
N VAL A 58 -2.18 29.49 7.99
CA VAL A 58 -3.35 29.18 7.15
C VAL A 58 -4.64 29.36 7.94
N ASP A 59 -5.75 29.64 7.27
CA ASP A 59 -7.05 29.87 7.92
C ASP A 59 -7.57 28.62 8.63
N GLN A 60 -7.45 27.46 7.98
CA GLN A 60 -7.91 26.18 8.50
C GLN A 60 -6.94 25.06 8.13
N LEU A 61 -6.77 24.11 9.04
CA LEU A 61 -6.05 22.87 8.80
C LEU A 61 -6.89 21.69 9.26
N TRP A 62 -7.13 20.78 8.34
CA TRP A 62 -7.84 19.52 8.60
C TRP A 62 -6.92 18.35 8.42
N ILE A 63 -6.98 17.40 9.36
CA ILE A 63 -6.18 16.18 9.34
C ILE A 63 -7.12 15.00 9.18
N LYS A 64 -6.91 14.19 8.15
CA LYS A 64 -7.54 12.88 7.98
C LYS A 64 -6.76 11.87 8.82
N ASP A 65 -7.34 11.43 9.93
CA ASP A 65 -6.65 10.58 10.91
C ASP A 65 -6.74 9.09 10.56
N GLU A 66 -5.78 8.60 9.84
CA GLU A 66 -5.70 7.21 9.38
C GLU A 66 -5.07 6.24 10.40
N ARG A 67 -4.73 6.69 11.63
CA ARG A 67 -4.06 5.85 12.63
C ARG A 67 -4.84 4.62 13.03
N ASN A 68 -6.16 4.66 12.92
CA ASN A 68 -7.04 3.53 13.28
C ASN A 68 -7.63 2.80 12.07
N ARG A 69 -7.21 3.13 10.83
CA ARG A 69 -7.73 2.48 9.64
C ARG A 69 -7.61 0.95 9.73
N MET A 70 -8.74 0.26 9.78
CA MET A 70 -8.84 -1.20 9.81
C MET A 70 -7.94 -1.86 10.90
N GLY A 71 -7.59 -1.14 11.96
CA GLY A 71 -6.68 -1.62 13.00
C GLY A 71 -5.23 -1.86 12.56
N LEU A 72 -4.82 -1.33 11.40
CA LEU A 72 -3.47 -1.54 10.83
C LEU A 72 -2.55 -0.31 10.94
N GLY A 73 -3.07 0.81 11.44
CA GLY A 73 -2.24 1.96 11.79
C GLY A 73 -1.99 2.96 10.66
N SER A 74 -2.55 2.78 9.45
CA SER A 74 -2.42 3.73 8.35
C SER A 74 -3.35 3.44 7.18
N PHE A 75 -3.49 4.40 6.26
CA PHE A 75 -4.24 4.27 5.00
C PHE A 75 -3.70 3.14 4.08
N LYS A 76 -2.47 2.69 4.25
CA LYS A 76 -1.90 1.56 3.50
C LYS A 76 -2.77 0.30 3.62
N ALA A 77 -3.57 0.19 4.69
CA ALA A 77 -4.56 -0.86 4.86
C ALA A 77 -5.53 -0.99 3.68
N LEU A 78 -5.93 0.13 3.07
CA LEU A 78 -6.87 0.14 1.95
C LEU A 78 -6.27 -0.41 0.65
N GLY A 79 -4.97 -0.24 0.43
CA GLY A 79 -4.34 -0.58 -0.85
C GLY A 79 -4.15 -2.09 -1.05
N ALA A 80 -3.26 -2.73 -0.28
CA ALA A 80 -2.94 -4.14 -0.46
C ALA A 80 -4.15 -5.05 -0.20
N ALA A 81 -4.97 -4.73 0.80
CA ALA A 81 -6.21 -5.47 1.06
C ALA A 81 -7.16 -5.41 -0.14
N TYR A 82 -7.29 -4.24 -0.80
CA TYR A 82 -8.11 -4.12 -2.00
C TYR A 82 -7.59 -4.94 -3.18
N VAL A 83 -6.27 -4.93 -3.44
CA VAL A 83 -5.68 -5.77 -4.50
C VAL A 83 -6.02 -7.24 -4.29
N ILE A 84 -5.82 -7.74 -3.06
CA ILE A 84 -6.09 -9.14 -2.72
C ILE A 84 -7.59 -9.43 -2.76
N ALA A 85 -8.45 -8.50 -2.32
CA ALA A 85 -9.89 -8.62 -2.42
C ALA A 85 -10.37 -8.71 -3.89
N CYS A 86 -9.77 -7.94 -4.80
CA CYS A 86 -10.05 -8.05 -6.24
C CYS A 86 -9.69 -9.44 -6.81
N ASP A 87 -8.56 -10.00 -6.39
CA ASP A 87 -8.18 -11.36 -6.78
C ASP A 87 -9.15 -12.38 -6.17
N ALA A 88 -9.55 -12.19 -4.91
CA ALA A 88 -10.53 -13.07 -4.24
C ALA A 88 -11.91 -13.04 -4.91
N ALA A 89 -12.38 -11.88 -5.33
CA ALA A 89 -13.64 -11.72 -6.05
C ALA A 89 -13.66 -12.50 -7.39
N LYS A 90 -12.49 -12.79 -7.96
CA LYS A 90 -12.33 -13.63 -9.14
C LYS A 90 -12.11 -15.11 -8.82
N GLY A 91 -12.13 -15.49 -7.54
CA GLY A 91 -11.81 -16.84 -7.08
C GLY A 91 -10.31 -17.19 -7.10
N ASP A 92 -9.44 -16.18 -7.17
CA ASP A 92 -8.02 -16.33 -7.48
C ASP A 92 -7.10 -15.88 -6.33
N ALA A 93 -7.56 -15.86 -5.08
CA ALA A 93 -6.73 -15.50 -3.93
C ALA A 93 -6.42 -16.69 -3.02
N LYS A 94 -7.39 -17.56 -2.77
CA LYS A 94 -7.24 -18.67 -1.82
C LYS A 94 -6.09 -19.61 -2.24
N GLY A 95 -5.17 -19.85 -1.30
CA GLY A 95 -4.00 -20.70 -1.55
C GLY A 95 -2.87 -20.03 -2.37
N GLN A 96 -3.07 -18.80 -2.85
CA GLN A 96 -2.02 -18.05 -3.52
C GLN A 96 -1.01 -17.48 -2.53
N GLY A 97 0.20 -17.18 -3.01
CA GLY A 97 1.22 -16.47 -2.25
C GLY A 97 1.42 -15.05 -2.77
N TYR A 98 1.42 -14.08 -1.86
CA TYR A 98 1.79 -12.70 -2.14
C TYR A 98 3.13 -12.39 -1.48
N VAL A 99 4.02 -11.72 -2.21
CA VAL A 99 5.35 -11.35 -1.71
C VAL A 99 5.59 -9.86 -1.85
N THR A 100 6.19 -9.27 -0.85
CA THR A 100 6.61 -7.87 -0.85
C THR A 100 7.88 -7.67 -0.04
N ALA A 101 8.57 -6.55 -0.22
CA ALA A 101 9.56 -6.04 0.72
C ALA A 101 8.99 -4.79 1.39
N SER A 102 8.88 -4.78 2.70
CA SER A 102 8.36 -3.62 3.41
C SER A 102 8.62 -3.70 4.91
N ALA A 103 9.41 -2.76 5.42
CA ALA A 103 9.58 -2.51 6.85
C ALA A 103 8.50 -1.57 7.44
N GLY A 104 7.34 -1.46 6.79
CA GLY A 104 6.29 -0.51 7.17
C GLY A 104 4.87 -1.04 7.02
N ASN A 105 3.94 -0.10 7.01
CA ASN A 105 2.51 -0.39 7.00
C ASN A 105 2.02 -1.13 5.74
N HIS A 106 2.77 -1.07 4.63
CA HIS A 106 2.44 -1.83 3.43
C HIS A 106 2.56 -3.35 3.67
N GLY A 107 3.67 -3.80 4.28
CA GLY A 107 3.84 -5.21 4.65
C GLY A 107 2.73 -5.72 5.58
N LEU A 108 2.32 -4.92 6.57
CA LEU A 108 1.19 -5.25 7.45
C LEU A 108 -0.13 -5.36 6.69
N SER A 109 -0.35 -4.49 5.70
CA SER A 109 -1.54 -4.53 4.84
C SER A 109 -1.58 -5.78 3.96
N VAL A 110 -0.43 -6.16 3.37
CA VAL A 110 -0.30 -7.41 2.60
C VAL A 110 -0.58 -8.62 3.48
N ALA A 111 0.01 -8.68 4.68
CA ALA A 111 -0.18 -9.78 5.63
C ALA A 111 -1.66 -9.92 6.03
N ALA A 112 -2.30 -8.83 6.45
CA ALA A 112 -3.70 -8.84 6.86
C ALA A 112 -4.65 -9.18 5.71
N GLY A 113 -4.42 -8.63 4.51
CA GLY A 113 -5.20 -8.96 3.32
C GLY A 113 -5.07 -10.42 2.93
N ALA A 114 -3.86 -10.96 2.91
CA ALA A 114 -3.64 -12.38 2.61
C ALA A 114 -4.32 -13.29 3.62
N GLN A 115 -4.18 -13.00 4.91
CA GLN A 115 -4.84 -13.76 5.99
C GLN A 115 -6.36 -13.80 5.82
N ALA A 116 -6.98 -12.66 5.50
CA ALA A 116 -8.43 -12.54 5.36
C ALA A 116 -9.01 -13.44 4.25
N PHE A 117 -8.23 -13.69 3.20
CA PHE A 117 -8.66 -14.48 2.04
C PHE A 117 -8.01 -15.87 1.95
N GLY A 118 -7.36 -16.35 3.02
CA GLY A 118 -6.73 -17.67 3.03
C GLY A 118 -5.56 -17.80 2.05
N ALA A 119 -4.89 -16.68 1.79
CA ALA A 119 -3.67 -16.58 1.00
C ALA A 119 -2.43 -16.57 1.92
N ARG A 120 -1.25 -16.84 1.37
CA ARG A 120 0.04 -16.74 2.05
C ARG A 120 0.64 -15.35 1.81
N ALA A 121 1.20 -14.74 2.86
CA ALA A 121 2.01 -13.53 2.74
C ALA A 121 3.47 -13.84 3.05
N VAL A 122 4.38 -13.41 2.18
CA VAL A 122 5.83 -13.46 2.40
C VAL A 122 6.35 -12.02 2.39
N VAL A 123 6.97 -11.61 3.48
CA VAL A 123 7.48 -10.23 3.62
C VAL A 123 8.98 -10.25 3.84
N TYR A 124 9.71 -9.65 2.91
CA TYR A 124 11.15 -9.47 3.00
C TYR A 124 11.47 -8.20 3.79
N LEU A 125 12.43 -8.31 4.69
CA LEU A 125 12.96 -7.23 5.50
C LEU A 125 14.48 -7.17 5.35
N ALA A 126 15.03 -5.96 5.31
CA ALA A 126 16.48 -5.78 5.47
C ALA A 126 16.93 -6.22 6.88
N ASP A 127 18.19 -6.64 7.00
CA ASP A 127 18.77 -7.13 8.25
C ASP A 127 18.76 -6.06 9.35
N THR A 128 18.78 -4.79 8.95
CA THR A 128 18.75 -3.63 9.84
C THR A 128 17.39 -3.33 10.46
N VAL A 129 16.30 -3.95 9.97
CA VAL A 129 14.94 -3.72 10.50
C VAL A 129 14.79 -4.33 11.89
N PRO A 130 14.29 -3.60 12.90
CA PRO A 130 14.10 -4.13 14.25
C PRO A 130 13.22 -5.36 14.30
N GLU A 131 13.56 -6.34 15.15
CA GLU A 131 12.82 -7.60 15.28
C GLU A 131 11.36 -7.38 15.72
N ALA A 132 11.10 -6.39 16.55
CA ALA A 132 9.75 -6.03 16.95
C ALA A 132 8.81 -5.76 15.76
N PHE A 133 9.35 -5.30 14.62
CA PHE A 133 8.54 -5.13 13.41
C PHE A 133 8.27 -6.47 12.70
N ALA A 134 9.27 -7.35 12.66
CA ALA A 134 9.10 -8.71 12.14
C ALA A 134 8.03 -9.48 12.93
N ASP A 135 8.02 -9.33 14.25
CA ASP A 135 7.02 -9.94 15.12
C ASP A 135 5.60 -9.44 14.85
N ARG A 136 5.44 -8.15 14.55
CA ARG A 136 4.13 -7.59 14.14
C ARG A 136 3.63 -8.22 12.83
N LEU A 137 4.50 -8.47 11.88
CA LEU A 137 4.16 -9.15 10.62
C LEU A 137 3.77 -10.61 10.86
N ARG A 138 4.56 -11.35 11.68
CA ARG A 138 4.26 -12.75 12.05
C ARG A 138 2.93 -12.86 12.79
N ALA A 139 2.63 -11.91 13.68
CA ALA A 139 1.33 -11.84 14.37
C ALA A 139 0.14 -11.65 13.41
N LYS A 140 0.37 -11.15 12.20
CA LYS A 140 -0.61 -11.06 11.11
C LYS A 140 -0.53 -12.25 10.13
N GLY A 141 0.17 -13.33 10.51
CA GLY A 141 0.28 -14.55 9.72
C GLY A 141 1.27 -14.49 8.56
N ALA A 142 2.12 -13.46 8.47
CA ALA A 142 3.12 -13.40 7.43
C ALA A 142 4.33 -14.28 7.72
N GLU A 143 4.84 -14.93 6.70
CA GLU A 143 6.19 -15.45 6.66
C GLU A 143 7.17 -14.28 6.48
N VAL A 144 8.10 -14.11 7.41
CA VAL A 144 9.09 -13.05 7.35
C VAL A 144 10.43 -13.63 6.94
N ARG A 145 11.03 -13.08 5.90
CA ARG A 145 12.37 -13.41 5.42
C ARG A 145 13.26 -12.19 5.55
N ARG A 146 14.49 -12.38 6.02
CA ARG A 146 15.49 -11.32 6.07
C ARG A 146 16.47 -11.51 4.93
N GLU A 147 16.70 -10.44 4.18
CA GLU A 147 17.61 -10.48 3.02
C GLU A 147 18.15 -9.09 2.72
N GLY A 148 19.46 -8.98 2.76
CA GLY A 148 20.21 -7.78 2.41
C GLY A 148 20.33 -6.73 3.51
N ALA A 149 21.30 -5.86 3.34
CA ALA A 149 21.59 -4.81 4.31
C ALA A 149 20.65 -3.60 4.20
N VAL A 150 20.09 -3.36 3.00
CA VAL A 150 19.23 -2.22 2.70
C VAL A 150 17.91 -2.66 2.06
N TYR A 151 16.98 -1.72 1.96
CA TYR A 151 15.65 -1.98 1.41
C TYR A 151 15.68 -2.49 -0.04
N GLU A 152 16.58 -1.96 -0.85
CA GLU A 152 16.74 -2.32 -2.27
C GLU A 152 17.11 -3.79 -2.45
N ASP A 153 17.98 -4.32 -1.57
CA ASP A 153 18.35 -5.74 -1.57
C ASP A 153 17.12 -6.61 -1.26
N SER A 154 16.34 -6.23 -0.25
CA SER A 154 15.11 -6.93 0.12
C SER A 154 14.07 -6.88 -1.01
N MET A 155 13.98 -5.76 -1.74
CA MET A 155 13.10 -5.64 -2.91
C MET A 155 13.54 -6.57 -4.04
N ALA A 156 14.85 -6.64 -4.32
CA ALA A 156 15.40 -7.55 -5.33
C ALA A 156 15.14 -9.01 -4.96
N ALA A 157 15.32 -9.36 -3.68
CA ALA A 157 15.04 -10.69 -3.16
C ALA A 157 13.55 -11.06 -3.26
N ALA A 158 12.65 -10.13 -2.92
CA ALA A 158 11.21 -10.32 -3.07
C ALA A 158 10.79 -10.55 -4.53
N ALA A 159 11.36 -9.79 -5.46
CA ALA A 159 11.11 -9.94 -6.90
C ALA A 159 11.66 -11.28 -7.44
N ALA A 160 12.83 -11.70 -6.99
CA ALA A 160 13.41 -13.00 -7.34
C ALA A 160 12.56 -14.15 -6.81
N ALA A 161 12.10 -14.08 -5.55
CA ALA A 161 11.23 -15.08 -4.95
C ALA A 161 9.86 -15.14 -5.67
N ALA A 162 9.32 -13.99 -6.12
CA ALA A 162 8.09 -13.97 -6.90
C ALA A 162 8.21 -14.86 -8.15
N SER A 163 9.33 -14.76 -8.86
CA SER A 163 9.58 -15.54 -10.07
C SER A 163 9.90 -17.00 -9.76
N ALA A 164 10.74 -17.27 -8.75
CA ALA A 164 11.22 -18.61 -8.44
C ALA A 164 10.16 -19.50 -7.77
N GLU A 165 9.30 -18.91 -6.94
CA GLU A 165 8.29 -19.65 -6.15
C GLU A 165 6.86 -19.48 -6.68
N GLY A 166 6.67 -18.78 -7.80
CA GLY A 166 5.35 -18.51 -8.37
C GLY A 166 4.49 -17.60 -7.46
N LEU A 167 5.13 -16.72 -6.67
CA LEU A 167 4.43 -15.78 -5.82
C LEU A 167 4.03 -14.53 -6.60
N ARG A 168 2.98 -13.87 -6.14
CA ARG A 168 2.53 -12.59 -6.70
C ARG A 168 3.26 -11.44 -6.01
N LEU A 169 4.15 -10.79 -6.74
CA LEU A 169 4.78 -9.57 -6.23
C LEU A 169 3.70 -8.50 -5.99
N LEU A 170 3.67 -7.94 -4.80
CA LEU A 170 2.76 -6.86 -4.40
C LEU A 170 3.57 -5.73 -3.77
N SER A 171 4.26 -4.96 -4.63
CA SER A 171 4.95 -3.74 -4.26
C SER A 171 4.01 -2.54 -4.33
N ASP A 172 4.22 -1.54 -3.49
CA ASP A 172 3.53 -0.25 -3.52
C ASP A 172 4.26 0.81 -4.38
N SER A 173 5.34 0.41 -5.03
CA SER A 173 6.06 1.19 -6.03
C SER A 173 5.84 0.61 -7.43
N SER A 174 5.81 1.46 -8.45
CA SER A 174 5.71 1.08 -9.85
C SER A 174 7.01 1.37 -10.60
N TRP A 175 7.26 0.59 -11.64
CA TRP A 175 8.36 0.78 -12.59
C TRP A 175 7.95 0.25 -13.96
N SER A 176 8.77 0.46 -14.98
CA SER A 176 8.50 -0.03 -16.35
C SER A 176 8.24 -1.54 -16.32
N GLY A 177 7.09 -1.95 -16.87
CA GLY A 177 6.62 -3.34 -16.86
C GLY A 177 5.92 -3.81 -15.57
N TYR A 178 5.89 -2.99 -14.51
CA TYR A 178 5.17 -3.29 -13.28
C TYR A 178 4.34 -2.10 -12.81
N SER A 179 3.11 -1.99 -13.29
CA SER A 179 2.20 -0.89 -12.96
C SER A 179 0.79 -1.35 -12.53
N ALA A 180 0.32 -2.46 -13.05
CA ALA A 180 -1.07 -2.88 -12.85
C ALA A 180 -1.44 -3.07 -11.37
N ARG A 181 -0.59 -3.72 -10.54
CA ARG A 181 -0.85 -3.88 -9.11
C ARG A 181 -0.66 -2.59 -8.31
N PRO A 182 0.41 -1.79 -8.51
CA PRO A 182 0.50 -0.48 -7.89
C PRO A 182 -0.67 0.45 -8.22
N HIS A 183 -1.16 0.46 -9.46
CA HIS A 183 -2.36 1.23 -9.82
C HIS A 183 -3.60 0.74 -9.07
N ARG A 184 -3.77 -0.57 -8.97
CA ARG A 184 -4.87 -1.14 -8.17
C ARG A 184 -4.75 -0.76 -6.68
N LEU A 185 -3.54 -0.68 -6.13
CA LEU A 185 -3.29 -0.15 -4.79
C LEU A 185 -3.78 1.30 -4.65
N MET A 186 -3.45 2.16 -5.63
CA MET A 186 -3.88 3.56 -5.67
C MET A 186 -5.40 3.69 -5.74
N GLU A 187 -6.08 2.83 -6.51
CA GLU A 187 -7.54 2.77 -6.56
C GLU A 187 -8.14 2.47 -5.18
N GLY A 188 -7.54 1.56 -4.42
CA GLY A 188 -7.94 1.29 -3.04
C GLY A 188 -7.81 2.53 -2.14
N TYR A 189 -6.77 3.34 -2.33
CA TYR A 189 -6.58 4.57 -1.57
C TYR A 189 -7.60 5.66 -1.88
N CYS A 190 -8.28 5.62 -3.05
CA CYS A 190 -9.34 6.58 -3.37
C CYS A 190 -10.49 6.56 -2.36
N MET A 191 -10.67 5.47 -1.61
CA MET A 191 -11.70 5.39 -0.56
C MET A 191 -11.53 6.48 0.50
N LEU A 192 -10.30 6.77 0.92
CA LEU A 192 -10.05 7.78 1.95
C LEU A 192 -10.40 9.22 1.50
N MET A 193 -10.34 9.47 0.19
CA MET A 193 -10.67 10.77 -0.39
C MET A 193 -12.17 10.97 -0.62
N ALA A 194 -12.95 9.88 -0.61
CA ALA A 194 -14.40 9.88 -0.83
C ALA A 194 -15.22 9.82 0.46
N GLU A 195 -14.55 9.91 1.62
CA GLU A 195 -15.14 9.96 2.96
C GLU A 195 -15.29 11.42 3.40
#